data_7c19736d8b4bb0e2a802f9309c1bfd75
#
_entry.id   7c19736d8b4bb0e2a802f9309c1bfd75
#
_cell.length_a   1.000
_cell.length_b   1.000
_cell.length_c   1.000
_cell.angle_alpha   90.00
_cell.angle_beta   90.00
_cell.angle_gamma   90.00
#
_symmetry.space_group_name_H-M   'P 1'
#
loop_
_entity.id
_entity.type
_entity.pdbx_description
1 polymer ?
#
loop_
_entity_poly.entity_id
_entity_poly.type
_entity_poly.pdbx_seq_one_letter_code
_entity_poly.pdbx_strand_id
1 'polypeptide(L)'
;MNDSIKKMLRIIEKDLMITEVSYETLQKKKTLVVDAVLSPTPRACRSCGSTVVDGNGKALIVKNGKKETIVRFEQYNHMPLVMRLKKQRYTCKNCRTHWTAQSYFVQPRHSIANHVRYKIASLLTEKVSLSFIAKSCQVSLTTVIRTLKEFKSYLPKQSKKILPRVLMVDEFRSHASIEDKMSFICADGETGKLIDVLPTRKSPRLTSYFLGCTNPEEVEFLLTDTNAAYFQLTKRVLPKAKIVIDRFHIVKHMNQAFNELRIREMNELRKAGQKSQAEKLKKN
;
A
#
# COMPACT_ATOMS: atom_id res chain seq x y z
N MET A 1 8.51 34.67 -9.65
CA MET A 1 8.91 33.77 -8.52
C MET A 1 7.75 32.91 -8.00
N ASN A 2 6.60 33.47 -7.63
CA ASN A 2 5.45 32.75 -7.11
C ASN A 2 4.94 31.62 -8.05
N ASP A 3 4.72 31.93 -9.33
CA ASP A 3 4.20 30.97 -10.30
C ASP A 3 5.20 29.87 -10.67
N SER A 4 6.50 30.15 -10.65
CA SER A 4 7.55 29.17 -10.91
C SER A 4 7.59 28.12 -9.77
N ILE A 5 7.47 28.56 -8.51
CA ILE A 5 7.45 27.66 -7.37
C ILE A 5 6.15 26.84 -7.34
N LYS A 6 4.99 27.44 -7.66
CA LYS A 6 3.73 26.70 -7.80
C LYS A 6 3.84 25.61 -8.86
N LYS A 7 4.40 25.93 -10.04
CA LYS A 7 4.62 24.95 -11.12
C LYS A 7 5.54 23.81 -10.68
N MET A 8 6.65 24.12 -9.99
CA MET A 8 7.56 23.10 -9.43
C MET A 8 6.85 22.17 -8.44
N LEU A 9 5.98 22.71 -7.59
CA LEU A 9 5.19 21.97 -6.61
C LEU A 9 3.93 21.32 -7.20
N ARG A 10 3.68 21.47 -8.51
CA ARG A 10 2.48 21.02 -9.22
C ARG A 10 1.18 21.53 -8.59
N ILE A 11 1.18 22.80 -8.16
CA ILE A 11 0.03 23.46 -7.55
C ILE A 11 -0.62 24.38 -8.56
N ILE A 12 -1.93 24.17 -8.83
CA ILE A 12 -2.74 24.95 -9.79
C ILE A 12 -3.64 25.95 -9.04
N GLU A 13 -3.44 26.14 -7.74
CA GLU A 13 -4.29 27.01 -6.89
C GLU A 13 -4.07 28.48 -7.24
N LYS A 14 -5.10 29.14 -7.80
CA LYS A 14 -5.02 30.54 -8.21
C LYS A 14 -4.84 31.49 -7.03
N ASP A 15 -5.60 31.26 -5.95
CA ASP A 15 -5.65 32.15 -4.77
C ASP A 15 -4.59 31.82 -3.70
N LEU A 16 -3.60 30.99 -4.07
CA LEU A 16 -2.45 30.69 -3.25
C LEU A 16 -1.33 31.67 -3.56
N MET A 17 -0.81 32.33 -2.56
CA MET A 17 0.36 33.20 -2.64
C MET A 17 1.48 32.59 -1.79
N ILE A 18 2.62 32.31 -2.40
CA ILE A 18 3.85 31.93 -1.70
C ILE A 18 4.52 33.21 -1.20
N THR A 19 4.74 33.27 0.10
CA THR A 19 5.31 34.48 0.76
C THR A 19 6.79 34.33 0.98
N GLU A 20 7.28 33.15 1.30
CA GLU A 20 8.68 32.89 1.62
C GLU A 20 9.08 31.44 1.32
N VAL A 21 10.36 31.22 1.03
CA VAL A 21 10.98 29.90 0.94
C VAL A 21 12.28 29.95 1.72
N SER A 22 12.39 29.09 2.73
CA SER A 22 13.52 29.08 3.66
C SER A 22 13.98 27.64 3.97
N TYR A 23 15.18 27.53 4.55
CA TYR A 23 15.69 26.28 5.10
C TYR A 23 15.60 26.33 6.62
N GLU A 24 14.85 25.43 7.20
CA GLU A 24 14.70 25.30 8.65
C GLU A 24 15.09 23.92 9.14
N THR A 25 15.49 23.79 10.39
CA THR A 25 15.70 22.49 11.03
C THR A 25 14.43 22.06 11.75
N LEU A 26 13.67 21.14 11.14
CA LEU A 26 12.46 20.56 11.73
C LEU A 26 12.71 19.11 12.15
N GLN A 27 12.40 18.75 13.39
CA GLN A 27 12.61 17.40 13.92
C GLN A 27 14.04 16.85 13.67
N LYS A 28 15.05 17.71 13.91
CA LYS A 28 16.49 17.41 13.70
C LYS A 28 16.88 17.15 12.22
N LYS A 29 16.04 17.53 11.25
CA LYS A 29 16.33 17.39 9.83
C LYS A 29 16.26 18.74 9.14
N LYS A 30 17.26 19.03 8.29
CA LYS A 30 17.23 20.20 7.40
C LYS A 30 16.05 20.02 6.44
N THR A 31 15.14 20.98 6.44
CA THR A 31 13.84 20.91 5.73
C THR A 31 13.65 22.17 4.91
N LEU A 32 13.20 22.03 3.69
CA LEU A 32 12.76 23.16 2.87
C LEU A 32 11.34 23.53 3.29
N VAL A 33 11.17 24.75 3.75
CA VAL A 33 9.88 25.30 4.21
C VAL A 33 9.38 26.32 3.20
N VAL A 34 8.15 26.15 2.76
CA VAL A 34 7.45 27.08 1.87
C VAL A 34 6.31 27.73 2.63
N ASP A 35 6.43 29.00 2.93
CA ASP A 35 5.34 29.76 3.54
C ASP A 35 4.36 30.24 2.47
N ALA A 36 3.06 29.99 2.70
CA ALA A 36 2.03 30.35 1.74
C ALA A 36 0.73 30.79 2.43
N VAL A 37 0.00 31.66 1.73
CA VAL A 37 -1.32 32.14 2.15
C VAL A 37 -2.35 31.77 1.10
N LEU A 38 -3.42 31.11 1.54
CA LEU A 38 -4.59 30.78 0.71
C LEU A 38 -5.77 31.67 1.12
N SER A 39 -6.17 32.57 0.23
CA SER A 39 -7.21 33.57 0.51
C SER A 39 -8.17 33.75 -0.67
N PRO A 40 -8.90 32.69 -1.09
CA PRO A 40 -9.89 32.81 -2.17
C PRO A 40 -11.01 33.76 -1.77
N THR A 41 -11.53 34.52 -2.74
CA THR A 41 -12.73 35.34 -2.52
C THR A 41 -13.97 34.45 -2.58
N PRO A 42 -14.77 34.34 -1.49
CA PRO A 42 -15.98 33.55 -1.51
C PRO A 42 -17.02 34.19 -2.42
N ARG A 43 -17.80 33.40 -3.13
CA ARG A 43 -18.92 33.89 -3.96
C ARG A 43 -20.19 34.06 -3.13
N ALA A 44 -20.44 33.13 -2.23
CA ALA A 44 -21.61 33.11 -1.35
C ALA A 44 -21.30 32.34 -0.04
N CYS A 45 -22.16 32.49 0.94
CA CYS A 45 -22.13 31.71 2.17
C CYS A 45 -22.43 30.22 1.85
N ARG A 46 -21.61 29.29 2.33
CA ARG A 46 -21.79 27.86 2.09
C ARG A 46 -23.01 27.26 2.81
N SER A 47 -23.56 27.97 3.80
CA SER A 47 -24.69 27.49 4.62
C SER A 47 -26.03 28.10 4.18
N CYS A 48 -26.10 29.42 4.14
CA CYS A 48 -27.37 30.11 3.83
C CYS A 48 -27.44 30.72 2.41
N GLY A 49 -26.41 30.57 1.60
CA GLY A 49 -26.40 31.09 0.25
C GLY A 49 -26.25 32.62 0.09
N SER A 50 -26.23 33.37 1.21
CA SER A 50 -26.12 34.85 1.15
C SER A 50 -24.88 35.27 0.35
N THR A 51 -25.06 36.31 -0.48
CA THR A 51 -23.98 36.93 -1.24
C THR A 51 -22.94 37.60 -0.34
N VAL A 52 -21.79 37.99 -0.94
CA VAL A 52 -20.68 38.60 -0.18
C VAL A 52 -21.09 39.96 0.43
N VAL A 53 -21.93 40.68 -0.29
CA VAL A 53 -22.49 41.99 0.15
C VAL A 53 -23.99 41.92 0.05
N ASP A 54 -24.69 42.71 0.88
CA ASP A 54 -26.14 42.90 0.78
C ASP A 54 -26.51 43.94 -0.30
N GLY A 55 -27.84 44.17 -0.50
CA GLY A 55 -28.34 45.13 -1.46
C GLY A 55 -27.88 46.57 -1.24
N ASN A 56 -27.42 46.89 -0.02
CA ASN A 56 -26.91 48.20 0.37
C ASN A 56 -25.36 48.28 0.34
N GLY A 57 -24.67 47.26 -0.24
CA GLY A 57 -23.23 47.21 -0.34
C GLY A 57 -22.52 46.82 0.97
N LYS A 58 -23.23 46.43 2.02
CA LYS A 58 -22.63 46.03 3.32
C LYS A 58 -22.12 44.60 3.27
N ALA A 59 -20.91 44.40 3.72
CA ALA A 59 -20.25 43.08 3.71
C ALA A 59 -20.96 42.09 4.66
N LEU A 60 -21.56 41.05 4.09
CA LEU A 60 -22.16 39.91 4.80
C LEU A 60 -21.14 38.80 5.08
N ILE A 61 -20.16 38.59 4.21
CA ILE A 61 -19.08 37.66 4.43
C ILE A 61 -17.80 38.43 4.74
N VAL A 62 -17.28 38.20 5.93
CA VAL A 62 -16.08 38.90 6.42
C VAL A 62 -14.95 37.93 6.69
N LYS A 63 -13.70 38.39 6.46
CA LYS A 63 -12.48 37.64 6.83
C LYS A 63 -12.34 37.65 8.35
N ASN A 64 -12.07 36.46 8.93
CA ASN A 64 -11.95 36.27 10.37
C ASN A 64 -10.67 35.52 10.71
N GLY A 65 -9.52 36.20 10.56
CA GLY A 65 -8.22 35.63 10.82
C GLY A 65 -7.80 34.54 9.84
N LYS A 66 -6.68 33.87 10.11
CA LYS A 66 -6.13 32.78 9.32
C LYS A 66 -5.88 31.55 10.21
N LYS A 67 -6.01 30.37 9.64
CA LYS A 67 -5.63 29.10 10.28
C LYS A 67 -4.39 28.58 9.61
N GLU A 68 -3.33 28.36 10.38
CA GLU A 68 -2.10 27.75 9.90
C GLU A 68 -2.19 26.23 9.92
N THR A 69 -1.66 25.58 8.90
CA THR A 69 -1.56 24.12 8.79
C THR A 69 -0.26 23.78 8.08
N ILE A 70 0.44 22.74 8.55
CA ILE A 70 1.63 22.21 7.88
C ILE A 70 1.18 21.13 6.93
N VAL A 71 1.56 21.26 5.65
CA VAL A 71 1.30 20.28 4.59
C VAL A 71 2.63 19.71 4.12
N ARG A 72 2.76 18.39 4.20
CA ARG A 72 3.95 17.65 3.73
C ARG A 72 3.84 17.39 2.25
N PHE A 73 4.94 17.66 1.55
CA PHE A 73 5.13 17.40 0.13
C PHE A 73 6.13 16.27 -0.09
N GLU A 74 6.37 15.91 -1.35
CA GLU A 74 7.50 15.04 -1.69
C GLU A 74 8.82 15.73 -1.38
N GLN A 75 9.87 14.93 -1.26
CA GLN A 75 11.22 15.45 -1.09
C GLN A 75 11.64 16.29 -2.30
N TYR A 76 12.32 17.37 -2.04
CA TYR A 76 13.04 18.15 -3.04
C TYR A 76 14.53 17.91 -2.87
N ASN A 77 15.19 17.34 -3.88
CA ASN A 77 16.62 16.97 -3.82
C ASN A 77 16.99 16.20 -2.52
N HIS A 78 16.25 15.14 -2.23
CA HIS A 78 16.41 14.32 -1.01
C HIS A 78 16.17 15.05 0.31
N MET A 79 15.74 16.28 0.29
CA MET A 79 15.42 17.08 1.47
C MET A 79 13.91 17.07 1.72
N PRO A 80 13.45 16.89 2.97
CA PRO A 80 12.05 17.07 3.31
C PRO A 80 11.54 18.43 2.87
N LEU A 81 10.33 18.47 2.31
CA LEU A 81 9.65 19.69 1.94
C LEU A 81 8.29 19.79 2.64
N VAL A 82 8.06 20.91 3.29
CA VAL A 82 6.79 21.22 3.93
C VAL A 82 6.29 22.58 3.51
N MET A 83 4.97 22.72 3.44
CA MET A 83 4.33 24.03 3.26
C MET A 83 3.64 24.45 4.55
N ARG A 84 3.99 25.60 5.07
CA ARG A 84 3.30 26.29 6.17
C ARG A 84 2.18 27.12 5.57
N LEU A 85 0.98 26.53 5.50
CA LEU A 85 -0.16 27.08 4.77
C LEU A 85 -1.09 27.83 5.70
N LYS A 86 -1.16 29.16 5.56
CA LYS A 86 -2.12 30.03 6.26
C LYS A 86 -3.40 30.15 5.46
N LYS A 87 -4.45 29.43 5.87
CA LYS A 87 -5.77 29.40 5.23
C LYS A 87 -6.66 30.51 5.79
N GLN A 88 -7.25 31.34 4.93
CA GLN A 88 -8.19 32.37 5.32
C GLN A 88 -9.44 31.76 5.95
N ARG A 89 -9.90 32.32 7.06
CA ARG A 89 -11.18 32.02 7.71
C ARG A 89 -12.20 33.10 7.36
N TYR A 90 -13.45 32.68 7.23
CA TYR A 90 -14.57 33.55 6.90
C TYR A 90 -15.70 33.37 7.91
N THR A 91 -16.49 34.42 8.08
CA THR A 91 -17.70 34.42 8.90
C THR A 91 -18.82 35.05 8.09
N CYS A 92 -19.97 34.40 8.02
CA CYS A 92 -21.20 34.97 7.51
C CYS A 92 -21.91 35.70 8.63
N LYS A 93 -22.17 37.01 8.47
CA LYS A 93 -22.91 37.83 9.47
C LYS A 93 -24.39 37.48 9.51
N ASN A 94 -24.96 36.96 8.41
CA ASN A 94 -26.36 36.59 8.34
C ASN A 94 -26.67 35.34 9.18
N CYS A 95 -26.02 34.21 8.88
CA CYS A 95 -26.27 32.93 9.57
C CYS A 95 -25.22 32.56 10.62
N ARG A 96 -24.23 33.41 10.87
CA ARG A 96 -23.12 33.22 11.83
C ARG A 96 -22.22 32.01 11.56
N THR A 97 -22.37 31.35 10.41
CA THR A 97 -21.53 30.20 10.04
C THR A 97 -20.08 30.64 9.80
N HIS A 98 -19.14 29.83 10.31
CA HIS A 98 -17.71 29.98 10.12
C HIS A 98 -17.18 28.90 9.24
N TRP A 99 -16.25 29.22 8.31
CA TRP A 99 -15.53 28.21 7.53
C TRP A 99 -14.11 28.68 7.21
N THR A 100 -13.26 27.73 6.79
CA THR A 100 -11.88 27.99 6.40
C THR A 100 -11.72 27.65 4.92
N ALA A 101 -10.93 28.43 4.21
CA ALA A 101 -10.54 28.18 2.83
C ALA A 101 -10.00 26.76 2.69
N GLN A 102 -10.43 26.04 1.67
CA GLN A 102 -9.97 24.70 1.33
C GLN A 102 -9.13 24.74 0.08
N SER A 103 -8.05 24.01 0.06
CA SER A 103 -7.17 23.86 -1.10
C SER A 103 -7.48 22.57 -1.86
N TYR A 104 -7.17 22.54 -3.16
CA TYR A 104 -7.34 21.35 -4.00
C TYR A 104 -6.18 20.36 -3.86
N PHE A 105 -5.00 20.78 -3.39
CA PHE A 105 -3.80 19.95 -3.31
C PHE A 105 -3.65 19.18 -1.98
N VAL A 106 -4.51 19.46 -0.99
CA VAL A 106 -4.58 18.68 0.26
C VAL A 106 -6.04 18.51 0.69
N GLN A 107 -6.41 17.30 1.06
CA GLN A 107 -7.77 17.00 1.52
C GLN A 107 -8.08 17.69 2.86
N PRO A 108 -9.37 17.97 3.15
CA PRO A 108 -9.78 18.46 4.46
C PRO A 108 -9.29 17.55 5.59
N ARG A 109 -8.75 18.15 6.66
CA ARG A 109 -8.20 17.42 7.83
C ARG A 109 -6.98 16.54 7.54
N HIS A 110 -6.35 16.66 6.37
CA HIS A 110 -5.09 15.99 6.05
C HIS A 110 -3.92 16.96 6.12
N SER A 111 -2.73 16.42 6.44
CA SER A 111 -1.45 17.13 6.49
C SER A 111 -0.47 16.67 5.42
N ILE A 112 -0.92 15.91 4.42
CA ILE A 112 -0.13 15.34 3.34
C ILE A 112 -0.76 15.74 2.02
N ALA A 113 0.03 16.29 1.11
CA ALA A 113 -0.43 16.70 -0.21
C ALA A 113 -0.91 15.49 -1.04
N ASN A 114 -1.91 15.71 -1.89
CA ASN A 114 -2.55 14.64 -2.66
C ASN A 114 -1.55 13.88 -3.55
N HIS A 115 -0.58 14.55 -4.16
CA HIS A 115 0.42 13.90 -5.00
C HIS A 115 1.31 12.91 -4.21
N VAL A 116 1.61 13.18 -2.92
CA VAL A 116 2.31 12.22 -2.06
C VAL A 116 1.44 10.98 -1.84
N ARG A 117 0.14 11.15 -1.64
CA ARG A 117 -0.81 10.03 -1.50
C ARG A 117 -0.88 9.20 -2.80
N TYR A 118 -0.90 9.86 -3.96
CA TYR A 118 -0.85 9.16 -5.25
C TYR A 118 0.48 8.42 -5.46
N LYS A 119 1.60 8.99 -5.04
CA LYS A 119 2.89 8.30 -5.05
C LYS A 119 2.89 7.05 -4.15
N ILE A 120 2.32 7.16 -2.94
CA ILE A 120 2.14 5.99 -2.08
C ILE A 120 1.31 4.91 -2.80
N ALA A 121 0.19 5.29 -3.43
CA ALA A 121 -0.66 4.36 -4.17
C ALA A 121 0.07 3.69 -5.34
N SER A 122 0.84 4.45 -6.11
CA SER A 122 1.68 3.92 -7.19
C SER A 122 2.73 2.94 -6.67
N LEU A 123 3.44 3.28 -5.59
CA LEU A 123 4.43 2.38 -5.00
C LEU A 123 3.82 1.11 -4.36
N LEU A 124 2.54 1.14 -3.98
CA LEU A 124 1.83 -0.05 -3.49
C LEU A 124 1.56 -1.07 -4.60
N THR A 125 1.68 -0.71 -5.87
CA THR A 125 1.60 -1.65 -7.01
C THR A 125 2.95 -2.28 -7.36
N GLU A 126 4.03 -1.77 -6.77
CA GLU A 126 5.39 -2.26 -6.99
C GLU A 126 5.77 -3.38 -5.99
N LYS A 127 6.79 -4.17 -6.35
CA LYS A 127 7.31 -5.26 -5.50
C LYS A 127 8.22 -4.72 -4.39
N VAL A 128 7.72 -3.79 -3.57
CA VAL A 128 8.47 -3.15 -2.49
C VAL A 128 7.76 -3.27 -1.14
N SER A 129 8.51 -3.22 -0.04
CA SER A 129 7.93 -3.31 1.30
C SER A 129 7.22 -2.01 1.70
N LEU A 130 6.20 -2.11 2.57
CA LEU A 130 5.51 -0.94 3.12
C LEU A 130 6.48 -0.01 3.89
N SER A 131 7.51 -0.58 4.52
CA SER A 131 8.57 0.19 5.21
C SER A 131 9.42 1.00 4.23
N PHE A 132 9.72 0.43 3.05
CA PHE A 132 10.40 1.15 1.98
C PHE A 132 9.53 2.33 1.47
N ILE A 133 8.23 2.10 1.24
CA ILE A 133 7.30 3.15 0.82
C ILE A 133 7.24 4.28 1.87
N ALA A 134 7.12 3.93 3.15
CA ALA A 134 7.10 4.90 4.25
C ALA A 134 8.36 5.76 4.26
N LYS A 135 9.55 5.15 4.11
CA LYS A 135 10.84 5.84 4.05
C LYS A 135 10.96 6.72 2.79
N SER A 136 10.59 6.19 1.62
CA SER A 136 10.65 6.90 0.34
C SER A 136 9.74 8.13 0.28
N CYS A 137 8.53 8.04 0.85
CA CYS A 137 7.56 9.13 0.90
C CYS A 137 7.69 10.00 2.17
N GLN A 138 8.61 9.70 3.07
CA GLN A 138 8.81 10.38 4.37
C GLN A 138 7.53 10.48 5.21
N VAL A 139 6.78 9.40 5.26
CA VAL A 139 5.58 9.27 6.07
C VAL A 139 5.73 8.10 7.06
N SER A 140 4.85 8.03 8.06
CA SER A 140 4.83 6.87 8.95
C SER A 140 4.27 5.63 8.23
N LEU A 141 4.67 4.44 8.67
CA LEU A 141 4.11 3.17 8.20
C LEU A 141 2.57 3.15 8.34
N THR A 142 2.07 3.69 9.44
CA THR A 142 0.63 3.84 9.70
C THR A 142 -0.07 4.66 8.62
N THR A 143 0.60 5.71 8.10
CA THR A 143 0.07 6.52 6.99
C THR A 143 -0.03 5.71 5.71
N VAL A 144 0.98 4.90 5.38
CA VAL A 144 0.94 4.00 4.20
C VAL A 144 -0.22 3.02 4.32
N ILE A 145 -0.36 2.36 5.48
CA ILE A 145 -1.47 1.42 5.73
C ILE A 145 -2.84 2.10 5.63
N ARG A 146 -2.98 3.32 6.17
CA ARG A 146 -4.23 4.09 6.06
C ARG A 146 -4.54 4.43 4.61
N THR A 147 -3.55 4.89 3.85
CA THR A 147 -3.70 5.19 2.42
C THR A 147 -4.10 3.93 1.64
N LEU A 148 -3.48 2.78 1.90
CA LEU A 148 -3.88 1.50 1.30
C LEU A 148 -5.36 1.17 1.59
N LYS A 149 -5.81 1.33 2.84
CA LYS A 149 -7.21 1.08 3.23
C LYS A 149 -8.18 2.01 2.50
N GLU A 150 -7.82 3.28 2.33
CA GLU A 150 -8.63 4.25 1.59
C GLU A 150 -8.71 3.88 0.10
N PHE A 151 -7.58 3.52 -0.54
CA PHE A 151 -7.58 3.12 -1.94
C PHE A 151 -8.33 1.80 -2.18
N LYS A 152 -8.35 0.89 -1.20
CA LYS A 152 -9.13 -0.37 -1.29
C LYS A 152 -10.61 -0.11 -1.59
N SER A 153 -11.19 0.98 -1.09
CA SER A 153 -12.60 1.32 -1.35
C SER A 153 -12.89 1.70 -2.79
N TYR A 154 -11.87 2.09 -3.56
CA TYR A 154 -11.98 2.44 -4.98
C TYR A 154 -11.71 1.27 -5.92
N LEU A 155 -11.20 0.13 -5.40
CA LEU A 155 -10.99 -1.06 -6.22
C LEU A 155 -12.34 -1.67 -6.58
N PRO A 156 -12.54 -2.08 -7.85
CA PRO A 156 -13.75 -2.77 -8.25
C PRO A 156 -13.90 -4.04 -7.42
N LYS A 157 -15.07 -4.28 -6.88
CA LYS A 157 -15.40 -5.58 -6.28
C LYS A 157 -15.35 -6.61 -7.40
N GLN A 158 -14.42 -7.55 -7.30
CA GLN A 158 -14.27 -8.59 -8.32
C GLN A 158 -15.59 -9.38 -8.44
N SER A 159 -16.16 -9.39 -9.64
CA SER A 159 -17.12 -10.37 -10.09
C SER A 159 -16.49 -11.78 -10.08
N LYS A 160 -17.27 -12.81 -10.39
CA LYS A 160 -16.82 -14.22 -10.44
C LYS A 160 -15.41 -14.35 -11.06
N LYS A 161 -14.53 -15.11 -10.40
CA LYS A 161 -13.16 -15.28 -10.84
C LYS A 161 -13.08 -16.34 -11.93
N ILE A 162 -12.31 -16.01 -12.97
CA ILE A 162 -11.96 -16.92 -14.05
C ILE A 162 -10.58 -17.51 -13.70
N LEU A 163 -10.49 -18.83 -13.75
CA LEU A 163 -9.24 -19.55 -13.53
C LEU A 163 -8.47 -19.70 -14.86
N PRO A 164 -7.13 -19.65 -14.84
CA PRO A 164 -6.32 -19.84 -16.03
C PRO A 164 -6.19 -21.33 -16.35
N ARG A 165 -5.80 -21.65 -17.58
CA ARG A 165 -5.49 -23.02 -18.01
C ARG A 165 -4.40 -23.68 -17.15
N VAL A 166 -3.36 -22.93 -16.81
CA VAL A 166 -2.28 -23.32 -15.91
C VAL A 166 -2.39 -22.55 -14.61
N LEU A 167 -2.90 -23.20 -13.56
CA LEU A 167 -3.08 -22.61 -12.24
C LEU A 167 -1.87 -22.92 -11.35
N MET A 168 -1.20 -21.89 -10.85
CA MET A 168 -0.16 -22.03 -9.81
C MET A 168 -0.76 -21.76 -8.44
N VAL A 169 -0.43 -22.61 -7.46
CA VAL A 169 -0.83 -22.41 -6.07
C VAL A 169 0.36 -22.63 -5.14
N ASP A 170 0.43 -21.80 -4.11
CA ASP A 170 1.47 -21.86 -3.08
C ASP A 170 0.95 -21.33 -1.75
N GLU A 171 1.72 -21.50 -0.70
CA GLU A 171 1.43 -21.04 0.64
C GLU A 171 2.53 -20.10 1.14
N PHE A 172 2.12 -19.11 1.90
CA PHE A 172 3.07 -18.25 2.59
C PHE A 172 2.63 -17.95 4.01
N ARG A 173 3.59 -17.57 4.84
CA ARG A 173 3.32 -17.23 6.25
C ARG A 173 2.42 -15.99 6.33
N SER A 174 1.28 -16.14 6.99
CA SER A 174 0.34 -15.05 7.21
C SER A 174 0.92 -13.94 8.09
N HIS A 175 0.37 -12.73 7.94
CA HIS A 175 0.62 -11.65 8.87
C HIS A 175 0.01 -11.97 10.25
N ALA A 176 0.62 -11.46 11.32
CA ALA A 176 0.19 -11.72 12.71
C ALA A 176 -1.27 -11.33 13.02
N SER A 177 -1.89 -10.46 12.20
CA SER A 177 -3.31 -10.07 12.35
C SER A 177 -4.31 -11.05 11.71
N ILE A 178 -3.82 -12.12 11.06
CA ILE A 178 -4.64 -13.14 10.41
C ILE A 178 -4.67 -14.36 11.33
N GLU A 179 -5.85 -14.92 11.53
CA GLU A 179 -6.08 -16.06 12.45
C GLU A 179 -5.28 -17.32 12.04
N ASP A 180 -5.23 -17.62 10.75
CA ASP A 180 -4.43 -18.73 10.23
C ASP A 180 -2.97 -18.37 10.05
N LYS A 181 -2.06 -19.26 10.48
CA LYS A 181 -0.61 -19.10 10.35
C LYS A 181 -0.12 -19.07 8.89
N MET A 182 -0.88 -19.67 7.98
CA MET A 182 -0.54 -19.77 6.56
C MET A 182 -1.68 -19.27 5.70
N SER A 183 -1.34 -18.38 4.77
CA SER A 183 -2.21 -17.90 3.71
C SER A 183 -1.96 -18.66 2.42
N PHE A 184 -2.97 -18.73 1.58
CA PHE A 184 -2.93 -19.34 0.27
C PHE A 184 -2.84 -18.27 -0.81
N ILE A 185 -2.09 -18.54 -1.86
CA ILE A 185 -1.95 -17.68 -3.04
C ILE A 185 -2.20 -18.50 -4.31
N CYS A 186 -2.87 -17.90 -5.28
CA CYS A 186 -2.98 -18.48 -6.61
C CYS A 186 -2.67 -17.46 -7.70
N ALA A 187 -2.01 -17.93 -8.75
CA ALA A 187 -1.55 -17.14 -9.88
C ALA A 187 -1.72 -17.94 -11.18
N ASP A 188 -1.70 -17.22 -12.29
CA ASP A 188 -1.62 -17.78 -13.63
C ASP A 188 -0.19 -18.24 -13.90
N GLY A 189 0.00 -19.51 -14.19
CA GLY A 189 1.30 -20.12 -14.43
C GLY A 189 1.95 -19.73 -15.76
N GLU A 190 1.20 -19.20 -16.71
CA GLU A 190 1.72 -18.75 -18.01
C GLU A 190 2.14 -17.28 -17.95
N THR A 191 1.35 -16.43 -17.33
CA THR A 191 1.59 -14.98 -17.30
C THR A 191 2.23 -14.50 -15.99
N GLY A 192 2.22 -15.30 -14.93
CA GLY A 192 2.64 -14.91 -13.58
C GLY A 192 1.67 -13.93 -12.89
N LYS A 193 0.49 -13.68 -13.47
CA LYS A 193 -0.49 -12.73 -12.94
C LYS A 193 -1.14 -13.30 -11.68
N LEU A 194 -1.12 -12.52 -10.60
CA LEU A 194 -1.83 -12.86 -9.37
C LEU A 194 -3.35 -12.91 -9.60
N ILE A 195 -3.97 -14.02 -9.22
CA ILE A 195 -5.43 -14.22 -9.29
C ILE A 195 -6.04 -13.85 -7.93
N ASP A 196 -5.56 -14.46 -6.86
CA ASP A 196 -6.07 -14.19 -5.52
C ASP A 196 -5.11 -14.56 -4.39
N VAL A 197 -5.41 -14.01 -3.21
CA VAL A 197 -4.79 -14.36 -1.94
C VAL A 197 -5.89 -14.62 -0.92
N LEU A 198 -5.89 -15.82 -0.32
CA LEU A 198 -6.85 -16.19 0.71
C LEU A 198 -6.16 -16.21 2.08
N PRO A 199 -6.86 -15.78 3.16
CA PRO A 199 -6.27 -15.70 4.48
C PRO A 199 -6.06 -17.07 5.15
N THR A 200 -6.35 -18.16 4.45
CA THR A 200 -6.26 -19.53 4.97
C THR A 200 -5.98 -20.52 3.84
N ARG A 201 -5.30 -21.61 4.18
CA ARG A 201 -5.08 -22.77 3.30
C ARG A 201 -5.99 -23.95 3.61
N LYS A 202 -6.93 -23.81 4.53
CA LYS A 202 -7.79 -24.91 4.97
C LYS A 202 -8.67 -25.40 3.83
N SER A 203 -8.67 -26.74 3.62
CA SER A 203 -9.35 -27.40 2.51
C SER A 203 -10.84 -27.01 2.35
N PRO A 204 -11.68 -26.90 3.40
CA PRO A 204 -13.07 -26.49 3.22
C PRO A 204 -13.21 -25.10 2.61
N ARG A 205 -12.35 -24.16 3.00
CA ARG A 205 -12.37 -22.79 2.48
C ARG A 205 -11.92 -22.75 1.02
N LEU A 206 -10.85 -23.49 0.70
CA LEU A 206 -10.36 -23.59 -0.68
C LEU A 206 -11.39 -24.28 -1.59
N THR A 207 -12.03 -25.34 -1.12
CA THR A 207 -13.13 -26.00 -1.86
C THR A 207 -14.24 -25.01 -2.19
N SER A 208 -14.75 -24.27 -1.20
CA SER A 208 -15.78 -23.26 -1.43
C SER A 208 -15.32 -22.16 -2.40
N TYR A 209 -14.06 -21.78 -2.33
CA TYR A 209 -13.48 -20.76 -3.22
C TYR A 209 -13.48 -21.23 -4.67
N PHE A 210 -12.93 -22.40 -4.96
CA PHE A 210 -12.82 -22.93 -6.32
C PHE A 210 -14.18 -23.28 -6.92
N LEU A 211 -15.12 -23.81 -6.13
CA LEU A 211 -16.50 -24.02 -6.58
C LEU A 211 -17.24 -22.72 -6.90
N GLY A 212 -16.82 -21.61 -6.32
CA GLY A 212 -17.34 -20.27 -6.64
C GLY A 212 -16.71 -19.62 -7.89
N CYS A 213 -15.67 -20.21 -8.47
CA CYS A 213 -15.07 -19.75 -9.73
C CYS A 213 -15.94 -20.13 -10.94
N THR A 214 -15.73 -19.43 -12.07
CA THR A 214 -16.62 -19.58 -13.25
C THR A 214 -16.35 -20.87 -14.04
N ASN A 215 -15.07 -21.29 -14.12
CA ASN A 215 -14.59 -22.29 -15.06
C ASN A 215 -13.55 -23.27 -14.46
N PRO A 216 -13.84 -23.92 -13.34
CA PRO A 216 -12.88 -24.84 -12.73
C PRO A 216 -12.54 -26.06 -13.61
N GLU A 217 -13.42 -26.43 -14.54
CA GLU A 217 -13.23 -27.51 -15.51
C GLU A 217 -12.30 -27.16 -16.68
N GLU A 218 -11.93 -25.91 -16.86
CA GLU A 218 -11.00 -25.45 -17.91
C GLU A 218 -9.54 -25.48 -17.45
N VAL A 219 -9.30 -25.70 -16.15
CA VAL A 219 -7.94 -25.83 -15.61
C VAL A 219 -7.34 -27.17 -16.05
N GLU A 220 -6.29 -27.12 -16.88
CA GLU A 220 -5.60 -28.30 -17.40
C GLU A 220 -4.42 -28.73 -16.51
N PHE A 221 -3.74 -27.75 -15.87
CA PHE A 221 -2.57 -28.01 -15.02
C PHE A 221 -2.68 -27.23 -13.71
N LEU A 222 -2.41 -27.94 -12.62
CA LEU A 222 -2.22 -27.35 -11.29
C LEU A 222 -0.78 -27.50 -10.85
N LEU A 223 -0.03 -26.38 -10.81
CA LEU A 223 1.31 -26.34 -10.24
C LEU A 223 1.22 -26.13 -8.74
N THR A 224 1.79 -27.03 -7.96
CA THR A 224 1.74 -26.98 -6.50
C THR A 224 3.00 -27.60 -5.88
N ASP A 225 3.17 -27.41 -4.58
CA ASP A 225 4.14 -28.16 -3.78
C ASP A 225 3.71 -29.64 -3.59
N THR A 226 4.48 -30.39 -2.83
CA THR A 226 4.21 -31.80 -2.53
C THR A 226 3.14 -32.04 -1.48
N ASN A 227 2.32 -31.02 -1.14
CA ASN A 227 1.30 -31.15 -0.10
C ASN A 227 0.11 -32.01 -0.56
N ALA A 228 -0.09 -33.15 0.11
CA ALA A 228 -1.14 -34.10 -0.19
C ALA A 228 -2.58 -33.49 -0.14
N ALA A 229 -2.79 -32.43 0.63
CA ALA A 229 -4.09 -31.77 0.70
C ALA A 229 -4.51 -31.15 -0.65
N TYR A 230 -3.55 -30.66 -1.45
CA TYR A 230 -3.84 -30.12 -2.78
C TYR A 230 -4.21 -31.21 -3.78
N PHE A 231 -3.64 -32.42 -3.64
CA PHE A 231 -3.98 -33.55 -4.51
C PHE A 231 -5.43 -34.00 -4.31
N GLN A 232 -5.90 -33.99 -3.06
CA GLN A 232 -7.30 -34.29 -2.76
C GLN A 232 -8.24 -33.17 -3.19
N LEU A 233 -7.84 -31.91 -2.99
CA LEU A 233 -8.59 -30.76 -3.42
C LEU A 233 -8.80 -30.75 -4.93
N THR A 234 -7.73 -31.00 -5.71
CA THR A 234 -7.77 -31.05 -7.18
C THR A 234 -8.81 -32.04 -7.68
N LYS A 235 -8.81 -33.26 -7.15
CA LYS A 235 -9.80 -34.29 -7.54
C LYS A 235 -11.26 -33.88 -7.31
N ARG A 236 -11.50 -32.97 -6.34
CA ARG A 236 -12.86 -32.52 -5.98
C ARG A 236 -13.33 -31.32 -6.78
N VAL A 237 -12.44 -30.39 -7.10
CA VAL A 237 -12.82 -29.06 -7.62
C VAL A 237 -12.24 -28.73 -8.98
N LEU A 238 -11.19 -29.45 -9.44
CA LEU A 238 -10.54 -29.25 -10.73
C LEU A 238 -10.45 -30.58 -11.50
N PRO A 239 -11.56 -31.11 -12.00
CA PRO A 239 -11.67 -32.52 -12.43
C PRO A 239 -10.77 -32.90 -13.61
N LYS A 240 -10.37 -31.93 -14.44
CA LYS A 240 -9.51 -32.17 -15.60
C LYS A 240 -8.05 -31.82 -15.35
N ALA A 241 -7.73 -31.20 -14.20
CA ALA A 241 -6.41 -30.70 -13.92
C ALA A 241 -5.39 -31.84 -13.65
N LYS A 242 -4.29 -31.80 -14.37
CA LYS A 242 -3.10 -32.61 -14.10
C LYS A 242 -2.21 -31.90 -13.11
N ILE A 243 -1.79 -32.61 -12.07
CA ILE A 243 -0.90 -32.03 -11.03
C ILE A 243 0.52 -32.01 -11.54
N VAL A 244 1.16 -30.84 -11.45
CA VAL A 244 2.58 -30.63 -11.75
C VAL A 244 3.24 -30.17 -10.45
N ILE A 245 4.28 -30.90 -10.03
CA ILE A 245 5.00 -30.57 -8.79
C ILE A 245 6.10 -29.55 -9.13
N ASP A 246 6.19 -28.50 -8.32
CA ASP A 246 7.26 -27.50 -8.46
C ASP A 246 8.64 -28.15 -8.20
N ARG A 247 9.52 -28.02 -9.20
CA ARG A 247 10.89 -28.54 -9.16
C ARG A 247 11.69 -28.02 -7.94
N PHE A 248 11.44 -26.77 -7.53
CA PHE A 248 12.12 -26.19 -6.36
C PHE A 248 11.86 -27.03 -5.10
N HIS A 249 10.62 -27.44 -4.87
CA HIS A 249 10.25 -28.26 -3.72
C HIS A 249 10.87 -29.66 -3.78
N ILE A 250 10.96 -30.26 -4.96
CA ILE A 250 11.64 -31.57 -5.15
C ILE A 250 13.13 -31.45 -4.78
N VAL A 251 13.82 -30.46 -5.36
CA VAL A 251 15.26 -30.25 -5.09
C VAL A 251 15.49 -29.92 -3.61
N LYS A 252 14.64 -29.13 -3.01
CA LYS A 252 14.70 -28.82 -1.57
C LYS A 252 14.58 -30.07 -0.70
N HIS A 253 13.63 -30.95 -0.98
CA HIS A 253 13.46 -32.22 -0.25
C HIS A 253 14.65 -33.14 -0.43
N MET A 254 15.20 -33.25 -1.65
CA MET A 254 16.42 -34.01 -1.90
C MET A 254 17.60 -33.46 -1.09
N ASN A 255 17.84 -32.18 -1.14
CA ASN A 255 18.92 -31.54 -0.38
C ASN A 255 18.73 -31.71 1.15
N GLN A 256 17.48 -31.66 1.65
CA GLN A 256 17.19 -31.92 3.03
C GLN A 256 17.51 -33.37 3.40
N ALA A 257 17.10 -34.35 2.61
CA ALA A 257 17.38 -35.77 2.85
C ALA A 257 18.91 -36.05 2.85
N PHE A 258 19.66 -35.46 1.90
CA PHE A 258 21.11 -35.57 1.88
C PHE A 258 21.75 -34.94 3.11
N ASN A 259 21.26 -33.78 3.56
CA ASN A 259 21.77 -33.14 4.75
C ASN A 259 21.48 -33.95 6.03
N GLU A 260 20.31 -34.54 6.14
CA GLU A 260 19.96 -35.45 7.25
C GLU A 260 20.86 -36.70 7.27
N LEU A 261 21.10 -37.32 6.13
CA LEU A 261 22.05 -38.41 5.98
C LEU A 261 23.46 -37.98 6.42
N ARG A 262 23.94 -36.86 5.91
CA ARG A 262 25.26 -36.29 6.29
C ARG A 262 25.38 -36.08 7.80
N ILE A 263 24.34 -35.54 8.44
CA ILE A 263 24.34 -35.29 9.90
C ILE A 263 24.35 -36.62 10.66
N ARG A 264 23.60 -37.64 10.21
CA ARG A 264 23.56 -38.95 10.81
C ARG A 264 24.96 -39.62 10.76
N GLU A 265 25.57 -39.71 9.60
CA GLU A 265 26.89 -40.24 9.40
C GLU A 265 27.97 -39.48 10.22
N MET A 266 27.91 -38.17 10.22
CA MET A 266 28.80 -37.34 11.05
C MET A 266 28.70 -37.69 12.54
N ASN A 267 27.47 -37.92 13.04
CA ASN A 267 27.26 -38.30 14.45
C ASN A 267 27.72 -39.72 14.76
N GLU A 268 27.58 -40.66 13.85
CA GLU A 268 28.10 -42.03 14.00
C GLU A 268 29.64 -42.06 14.01
N LEU A 269 30.28 -41.31 13.13
CA LEU A 269 31.76 -41.17 13.13
C LEU A 269 32.26 -40.53 14.42
N ARG A 270 31.54 -39.58 14.98
CA ARG A 270 31.91 -38.99 16.29
C ARG A 270 31.79 -39.99 17.41
N LYS A 271 30.74 -40.82 17.43
CA LYS A 271 30.58 -41.89 18.42
C LYS A 271 31.67 -42.95 18.32
N ALA A 272 32.11 -43.25 17.09
CA ALA A 272 33.19 -44.18 16.78
C ALA A 272 34.60 -43.58 17.05
N GLY A 273 34.72 -42.35 17.59
CA GLY A 273 36.02 -41.71 17.86
C GLY A 273 36.73 -41.14 16.62
N GLN A 274 36.16 -41.22 15.45
CA GLN A 274 36.74 -40.77 14.18
C GLN A 274 36.51 -39.26 13.92
N LYS A 275 37.00 -38.42 14.83
CA LYS A 275 36.76 -36.95 14.84
C LYS A 275 37.17 -36.27 13.52
N SER A 276 38.32 -36.62 12.94
CA SER A 276 38.83 -36.01 11.71
C SER A 276 37.91 -36.26 10.51
N GLN A 277 37.31 -37.44 10.38
CA GLN A 277 36.35 -37.75 9.32
C GLN A 277 35.01 -37.05 9.54
N ALA A 278 34.55 -36.98 10.77
CA ALA A 278 33.36 -36.23 11.11
C ALA A 278 33.49 -34.72 10.80
N GLU A 279 34.68 -34.13 10.99
CA GLU A 279 34.91 -32.71 10.66
C GLU A 279 34.91 -32.47 9.12
N LYS A 280 35.34 -33.43 8.31
CA LYS A 280 35.21 -33.31 6.84
C LYS A 280 33.76 -33.21 6.40
N LEU A 281 32.85 -33.97 7.02
CA LEU A 281 31.42 -33.91 6.76
C LEU A 281 30.73 -32.61 7.28
N LYS A 282 31.37 -31.89 8.19
CA LYS A 282 30.83 -30.63 8.70
C LYS A 282 31.08 -29.44 7.75
N LYS A 283 32.13 -29.48 6.97
CA LYS A 283 32.59 -28.34 6.14
C LYS A 283 31.97 -28.29 4.73
N ASN A 284 31.16 -29.25 4.34
CA ASN A 284 30.52 -29.31 3.01
C ASN A 284 29.08 -28.91 3.05
#